data_00f7b29ef9370d314cf9bb893ca9df97
#
_entry.id   00f7b29ef9370d314cf9bb893ca9df97
#
_cell.length_a   1.000
_cell.length_b   1.000
_cell.length_c   1.000
_cell.angle_alpha   90.00
_cell.angle_beta   90.00
_cell.angle_gamma   90.00
#
_symmetry.space_group_name_H-M   'P 1'
#
loop_
_entity.id
_entity.type
_entity.pdbx_description
1 polymer ?
#
loop_
_entity_poly.entity_id
_entity_poly.type
_entity_poly.pdbx_seq_one_letter_code
_entity_poly.pdbx_strand_id
1 'polypeptide(L)'
;MSLNDLPSIKIILLGDSGVGKSSIIKRYLEDKFDQNIAVTFGSNFLEKILTIKGKKVKIELWDTAGQEEFRSVTKIFIKNSKIVVLVYNVTLRQNFENLNYWYDFIHKEIGQNIIYGLAGNKTDLILEEGYKEEVPSEEAKEYAKKINATFSLISAKESANEIIQLFEQLVTRYIESDYFKDELNSNIKLDNNNGSNTNKNECCLGNNKKNFKLKMIFLGCNGVGKTSIIKTIKGNLNINNLAHTKKIIKEEIIYTKNGHKITVQLKDTNGDDCKDEIFNKAIEKCKVFFLVFDINKKETLYKLEDWLKLIDTKENKVYILGYNSDSFESIGTDCSNEVEKFTSKYKCEYEAISIEDIYKVKSIILDNISTYMGSLGY
;
A
#
# COMPACT_ATOMS: atom_id res chain seq x y z
N MET A 1 -23.86 4.24 14.25
CA MET A 1 -22.60 4.46 13.52
C MET A 1 -22.46 3.33 12.53
N SER A 2 -22.34 3.62 11.24
CA SER A 2 -22.00 2.59 10.27
C SER A 2 -20.57 2.13 10.48
N LEU A 3 -20.21 0.90 10.06
CA LEU A 3 -18.83 0.37 10.18
C LEU A 3 -17.81 1.26 9.44
N ASN A 4 -18.27 2.09 8.52
CA ASN A 4 -17.45 3.03 7.75
C ASN A 4 -17.13 4.34 8.50
N ASP A 5 -17.80 4.60 9.63
CA ASP A 5 -17.62 5.83 10.42
C ASP A 5 -16.65 5.64 11.60
N LEU A 6 -16.09 4.43 11.78
CA LEU A 6 -15.14 4.16 12.85
C LEU A 6 -13.80 4.86 12.58
N PRO A 7 -13.17 5.46 13.60
CA PRO A 7 -11.83 5.99 13.47
C PRO A 7 -10.85 4.87 13.06
N SER A 8 -10.06 5.13 12.04
CA SER A 8 -9.09 4.17 11.50
C SER A 8 -7.69 4.50 12.00
N ILE A 9 -7.01 3.49 12.54
CA ILE A 9 -5.65 3.59 13.09
C ILE A 9 -4.73 2.74 12.23
N LYS A 10 -3.87 3.40 11.46
CA LYS A 10 -2.87 2.72 10.63
C LYS A 10 -1.67 2.31 11.47
N ILE A 11 -1.39 1.01 11.46
CA ILE A 11 -0.24 0.36 12.11
C ILE A 11 0.64 -0.25 11.04
N ILE A 12 1.91 0.08 11.02
CA ILE A 12 2.88 -0.48 10.09
C ILE A 12 3.97 -1.25 10.83
N LEU A 13 4.35 -2.41 10.30
CA LEU A 13 5.47 -3.19 10.80
C LEU A 13 6.70 -2.95 9.93
N LEU A 14 7.84 -2.63 10.55
CA LEU A 14 9.10 -2.37 9.88
C LEU A 14 10.23 -3.17 10.52
N GLY A 15 11.23 -3.49 9.73
CA GLY A 15 12.38 -4.30 10.11
C GLY A 15 12.89 -5.08 8.90
N ASP A 16 14.02 -5.71 9.03
CA ASP A 16 14.69 -6.43 7.95
C ASP A 16 13.87 -7.58 7.38
N SER A 17 14.32 -8.13 6.26
CA SER A 17 13.72 -9.34 5.68
C SER A 17 13.87 -10.51 6.64
N GLY A 18 12.85 -11.37 6.70
CA GLY A 18 12.90 -12.59 7.49
C GLY A 18 12.76 -12.43 9.01
N VAL A 19 12.57 -11.22 9.58
CA VAL A 19 12.32 -11.03 11.01
C VAL A 19 10.94 -11.51 11.47
N GLY A 20 10.01 -11.78 10.53
CA GLY A 20 8.71 -12.37 10.80
C GLY A 20 7.55 -11.37 10.89
N LYS A 21 7.63 -10.21 10.23
CA LYS A 21 6.53 -9.21 10.19
C LYS A 21 5.21 -9.80 9.72
N SER A 22 5.21 -10.49 8.58
CA SER A 22 4.05 -11.17 7.99
C SER A 22 3.51 -12.27 8.91
N SER A 23 4.40 -13.01 9.56
CA SER A 23 4.02 -14.06 10.52
C SER A 23 3.32 -13.49 11.75
N ILE A 24 3.79 -12.33 12.25
CA ILE A 24 3.16 -11.60 13.36
C ILE A 24 1.74 -11.18 12.98
N ILE A 25 1.56 -10.58 11.81
CA ILE A 25 0.24 -10.12 11.34
C ILE A 25 -0.70 -11.32 11.14
N LYS A 26 -0.24 -12.40 10.51
CA LYS A 26 -1.03 -13.62 10.30
C LYS A 26 -1.43 -14.27 11.62
N ARG A 27 -0.49 -14.36 12.58
CA ARG A 27 -0.77 -14.86 13.94
C ARG A 27 -1.81 -13.98 14.65
N TYR A 28 -1.67 -12.68 14.57
CA TYR A 28 -2.60 -11.74 15.23
C TYR A 28 -4.02 -11.80 14.68
N LEU A 29 -4.17 -12.01 13.36
CA LEU A 29 -5.48 -11.97 12.69
C LEU A 29 -6.17 -13.31 12.65
N GLU A 30 -5.41 -14.38 12.38
CA GLU A 30 -5.95 -15.71 12.07
C GLU A 30 -5.58 -16.77 13.11
N ASP A 31 -4.74 -16.43 14.07
CA ASP A 31 -4.13 -17.37 15.02
C ASP A 31 -3.43 -18.56 14.33
N LYS A 32 -2.79 -18.29 13.17
CA LYS A 32 -2.07 -19.31 12.39
C LYS A 32 -0.62 -18.94 12.21
N PHE A 33 0.22 -19.96 12.14
CA PHE A 33 1.62 -19.85 11.77
C PHE A 33 1.90 -20.76 10.57
N ASP A 34 2.70 -20.25 9.64
CA ASP A 34 3.14 -20.97 8.46
C ASP A 34 4.66 -20.80 8.34
N GLN A 35 5.39 -21.91 8.33
CA GLN A 35 6.86 -21.86 8.20
C GLN A 35 7.30 -21.45 6.80
N ASN A 36 6.46 -21.68 5.79
CA ASN A 36 6.76 -21.46 4.38
C ASN A 36 6.15 -20.16 3.85
N ILE A 37 6.02 -19.13 4.70
CA ILE A 37 5.60 -17.83 4.21
C ILE A 37 6.64 -17.32 3.22
N ALA A 38 6.24 -17.13 1.98
CA ALA A 38 7.08 -16.50 0.96
C ALA A 38 7.50 -15.08 1.40
N VAL A 39 8.65 -14.65 0.91
CA VAL A 39 9.13 -13.28 1.16
C VAL A 39 8.05 -12.29 0.71
N THR A 40 7.76 -11.30 1.55
CA THR A 40 6.76 -10.28 1.23
C THR A 40 7.32 -9.34 0.17
N PHE A 41 6.69 -9.31 -0.99
CA PHE A 41 6.97 -8.34 -2.04
C PHE A 41 5.98 -7.18 -1.93
N GLY A 42 6.48 -5.98 -1.67
CA GLY A 42 5.67 -4.77 -1.52
C GLY A 42 5.03 -4.60 -0.14
N SER A 43 3.74 -4.32 -0.08
CA SER A 43 2.98 -4.26 1.17
C SER A 43 1.58 -4.85 1.01
N ASN A 44 1.16 -5.56 2.04
CA ASN A 44 -0.21 -6.03 2.20
C ASN A 44 -0.85 -5.28 3.36
N PHE A 45 -2.14 -4.95 3.27
CA PHE A 45 -2.84 -4.41 4.41
C PHE A 45 -4.08 -5.24 4.74
N LEU A 46 -4.35 -5.38 6.03
CA LEU A 46 -5.45 -6.15 6.58
C LEU A 46 -6.15 -5.31 7.65
N GLU A 47 -7.47 -5.43 7.75
CA GLU A 47 -8.28 -4.65 8.68
C GLU A 47 -8.83 -5.53 9.81
N LYS A 48 -8.89 -4.98 11.02
CA LYS A 48 -9.57 -5.60 12.16
C LYS A 48 -10.26 -4.52 12.99
N ILE A 49 -11.46 -4.81 13.48
CA ILE A 49 -12.16 -3.94 14.42
C ILE A 49 -11.83 -4.38 15.83
N LEU A 50 -11.37 -3.44 16.64
CA LEU A 50 -11.10 -3.63 18.04
C LEU A 50 -12.08 -2.81 18.90
N THR A 51 -12.35 -3.31 20.10
CA THR A 51 -13.04 -2.55 21.13
C THR A 51 -12.07 -2.30 22.28
N ILE A 52 -11.55 -1.08 22.36
CA ILE A 52 -10.59 -0.66 23.40
C ILE A 52 -11.27 0.36 24.31
N LYS A 53 -11.34 0.05 25.63
CA LYS A 53 -11.98 0.91 26.63
C LYS A 53 -13.40 1.34 26.23
N GLY A 54 -14.17 0.42 25.63
CA GLY A 54 -15.55 0.68 25.19
C GLY A 54 -15.68 1.45 23.87
N LYS A 55 -14.58 1.86 23.25
CA LYS A 55 -14.55 2.53 21.95
C LYS A 55 -14.24 1.52 20.86
N LYS A 56 -15.06 1.48 19.81
CA LYS A 56 -14.77 0.71 18.61
C LYS A 56 -13.84 1.52 17.69
N VAL A 57 -12.73 0.91 17.30
CA VAL A 57 -11.76 1.46 16.36
C VAL A 57 -11.44 0.44 15.29
N LYS A 58 -11.18 0.90 14.07
CA LYS A 58 -10.69 0.08 12.98
C LYS A 58 -9.17 0.18 12.94
N ILE A 59 -8.46 -0.93 13.03
CA ILE A 59 -7.02 -0.95 12.80
C ILE A 59 -6.72 -1.42 11.39
N GLU A 60 -5.76 -0.79 10.76
CA GLU A 60 -5.20 -1.16 9.46
C GLU A 60 -3.76 -1.62 9.66
N LEU A 61 -3.54 -2.92 9.54
CA LEU A 61 -2.21 -3.54 9.68
C LEU A 61 -1.53 -3.60 8.33
N TRP A 62 -0.36 -2.97 8.22
CA TRP A 62 0.42 -2.92 7.00
C TRP A 62 1.66 -3.79 7.15
N ASP A 63 1.68 -4.91 6.41
CA ASP A 63 2.85 -5.75 6.23
C ASP A 63 3.76 -5.15 5.16
N THR A 64 5.04 -5.03 5.44
CA THR A 64 6.00 -4.43 4.50
C THR A 64 7.12 -5.39 4.14
N ALA A 65 7.60 -5.29 2.91
CA ALA A 65 8.84 -5.94 2.52
C ALA A 65 10.01 -5.42 3.36
N GLY A 66 10.82 -6.34 3.89
CA GLY A 66 11.98 -5.99 4.72
C GLY A 66 13.29 -5.87 3.93
N GLN A 67 13.27 -6.04 2.62
CA GLN A 67 14.46 -5.95 1.78
C GLN A 67 14.81 -4.48 1.48
N GLU A 68 16.10 -4.19 1.47
CA GLU A 68 16.62 -2.84 1.22
C GLU A 68 16.25 -2.28 -0.15
N GLU A 69 16.04 -3.12 -1.13
CA GLU A 69 15.61 -2.75 -2.48
C GLU A 69 14.23 -2.08 -2.49
N PHE A 70 13.39 -2.38 -1.48
CA PHE A 70 12.04 -1.82 -1.35
C PHE A 70 11.93 -0.60 -0.43
N ARG A 71 13.06 -0.04 0.03
CA ARG A 71 13.07 1.13 0.94
C ARG A 71 12.39 2.37 0.34
N SER A 72 12.56 2.60 -0.95
CA SER A 72 11.90 3.71 -1.66
C SER A 72 10.38 3.56 -1.68
N VAL A 73 9.90 2.34 -1.79
CA VAL A 73 8.48 1.98 -1.80
C VAL A 73 7.89 2.03 -0.40
N THR A 74 8.67 1.62 0.60
CA THR A 74 8.27 1.71 2.02
C THR A 74 7.94 3.16 2.40
N LYS A 75 8.61 4.15 1.83
CA LYS A 75 8.32 5.59 2.02
C LYS A 75 6.87 5.97 1.73
N ILE A 76 6.25 5.32 0.77
CA ILE A 76 4.84 5.57 0.42
C ILE A 76 3.91 4.95 1.46
N PHE A 77 4.26 3.75 1.93
CA PHE A 77 3.42 3.01 2.87
C PHE A 77 3.47 3.54 4.29
N ILE A 78 4.57 4.16 4.72
CA ILE A 78 4.66 4.74 6.06
C ILE A 78 3.83 6.01 6.25
N LYS A 79 3.47 6.70 5.17
CA LYS A 79 2.65 7.93 5.26
C LYS A 79 1.32 7.68 5.99
N ASN A 80 0.95 8.62 6.86
CA ASN A 80 -0.25 8.57 7.70
C ASN A 80 -0.27 7.42 8.73
N SER A 81 0.83 6.70 8.93
CA SER A 81 0.91 5.73 10.03
C SER A 81 0.83 6.45 11.37
N LYS A 82 0.07 5.87 12.28
CA LYS A 82 -0.13 6.35 13.66
C LYS A 82 0.72 5.57 14.63
N ILE A 83 0.94 4.30 14.32
CA ILE A 83 1.71 3.36 15.11
C ILE A 83 2.71 2.67 14.20
N VAL A 84 3.95 2.58 14.66
CA VAL A 84 5.03 1.86 13.98
C VAL A 84 5.55 0.78 14.92
N VAL A 85 5.56 -0.45 14.46
CA VAL A 85 6.16 -1.57 15.19
C VAL A 85 7.48 -1.95 14.52
N LEU A 86 8.58 -1.67 15.21
CA LEU A 86 9.91 -2.10 14.81
C LEU A 86 10.10 -3.56 15.22
N VAL A 87 10.45 -4.42 14.27
CA VAL A 87 10.57 -5.87 14.49
C VAL A 87 12.00 -6.32 14.21
N TYR A 88 12.57 -7.09 15.13
CA TYR A 88 13.85 -7.74 14.96
C TYR A 88 13.78 -9.23 15.35
N ASN A 89 14.72 -10.02 14.89
CA ASN A 89 14.90 -11.41 15.30
C ASN A 89 15.88 -11.46 16.47
N VAL A 90 15.47 -12.04 17.61
CA VAL A 90 16.28 -12.10 18.84
C VAL A 90 17.58 -12.90 18.70
N THR A 91 17.68 -13.78 17.68
CA THR A 91 18.85 -14.61 17.39
C THR A 91 19.77 -13.99 16.31
N LEU A 92 19.51 -12.74 15.86
CA LEU A 92 20.31 -12.07 14.84
C LEU A 92 20.63 -10.63 15.23
N ARG A 93 21.83 -10.41 15.72
CA ARG A 93 22.35 -9.12 16.18
C ARG A 93 22.17 -8.00 15.13
N GLN A 94 22.49 -8.30 13.88
CA GLN A 94 22.43 -7.35 12.78
C GLN A 94 21.02 -6.75 12.60
N ASN A 95 19.96 -7.56 12.79
CA ASN A 95 18.58 -7.05 12.66
C ASN A 95 18.25 -6.02 13.75
N PHE A 96 18.82 -6.15 14.94
CA PHE A 96 18.65 -5.20 16.02
C PHE A 96 19.41 -3.90 15.76
N GLU A 97 20.64 -3.99 15.29
CA GLU A 97 21.46 -2.82 14.93
C GLU A 97 20.82 -2.01 13.79
N ASN A 98 20.21 -2.68 12.83
CA ASN A 98 19.48 -2.04 11.71
C ASN A 98 18.21 -1.29 12.14
N LEU A 99 17.71 -1.49 13.38
CA LEU A 99 16.56 -0.74 13.89
C LEU A 99 16.81 0.76 13.94
N ASN A 100 18.06 1.19 14.16
CA ASN A 100 18.40 2.62 14.11
C ASN A 100 18.10 3.23 12.75
N TYR A 101 18.44 2.51 11.67
CA TYR A 101 18.11 2.94 10.32
C TYR A 101 16.59 3.10 10.13
N TRP A 102 15.79 2.11 10.56
CA TRP A 102 14.34 2.16 10.43
C TRP A 102 13.73 3.29 11.26
N TYR A 103 14.22 3.51 12.47
CA TYR A 103 13.78 4.60 13.33
C TYR A 103 14.06 5.96 12.72
N ASP A 104 15.29 6.22 12.28
CA ASP A 104 15.70 7.48 11.66
C ASP A 104 14.94 7.73 10.34
N PHE A 105 14.73 6.68 9.56
CA PHE A 105 13.94 6.76 8.33
C PHE A 105 12.51 7.23 8.61
N ILE A 106 11.83 6.63 9.59
CA ILE A 106 10.49 7.04 10.00
C ILE A 106 10.46 8.47 10.51
N HIS A 107 11.40 8.81 11.38
CA HIS A 107 11.47 10.14 11.99
C HIS A 107 11.64 11.25 10.94
N LYS A 108 12.45 10.97 9.92
CA LYS A 108 12.66 11.88 8.78
C LYS A 108 11.41 12.03 7.89
N GLU A 109 10.68 10.95 7.65
CA GLU A 109 9.62 10.94 6.63
C GLU A 109 8.23 11.31 7.17
N ILE A 110 7.94 11.03 8.45
CA ILE A 110 6.62 11.25 9.05
C ILE A 110 6.64 12.30 10.16
N GLY A 111 7.78 12.45 10.87
CA GLY A 111 7.92 13.38 11.99
C GLY A 111 7.67 12.72 13.35
N GLN A 112 7.24 13.53 14.35
CA GLN A 112 7.31 13.15 15.78
C GLN A 112 6.02 12.54 16.36
N ASN A 113 4.89 12.59 15.65
CA ASN A 113 3.57 12.22 16.22
C ASN A 113 3.25 10.74 16.00
N ILE A 114 4.14 9.83 16.40
CA ILE A 114 4.04 8.40 16.18
C ILE A 114 4.17 7.66 17.50
N ILE A 115 3.36 6.63 17.70
CA ILE A 115 3.51 5.66 18.77
C ILE A 115 4.40 4.52 18.28
N TYR A 116 5.51 4.28 18.97
CA TYR A 116 6.43 3.20 18.63
C TYR A 116 6.18 1.95 19.48
N GLY A 117 6.24 0.79 18.81
CA GLY A 117 6.39 -0.53 19.40
C GLY A 117 7.75 -1.13 19.01
N LEU A 118 8.32 -1.94 19.87
CA LEU A 118 9.52 -2.74 19.61
C LEU A 118 9.20 -4.20 19.91
N ALA A 119 9.31 -5.07 18.90
CA ALA A 119 9.01 -6.48 19.00
C ALA A 119 10.26 -7.32 18.73
N GLY A 120 10.77 -8.01 19.77
CA GLY A 120 11.77 -9.06 19.62
C GLY A 120 11.07 -10.38 19.29
N ASN A 121 11.14 -10.79 18.03
CA ASN A 121 10.43 -11.97 17.55
C ASN A 121 11.34 -13.19 17.49
N LYS A 122 10.72 -14.38 17.35
CA LYS A 122 11.36 -15.70 17.26
C LYS A 122 12.03 -16.14 18.56
N THR A 123 11.42 -15.80 19.70
CA THR A 123 11.92 -16.25 21.01
C THR A 123 11.91 -17.78 21.16
N ASP A 124 11.09 -18.48 20.39
CA ASP A 124 11.09 -19.95 20.28
C ASP A 124 12.45 -20.51 19.88
N LEU A 125 13.18 -19.82 19.01
CA LEU A 125 14.49 -20.29 18.53
C LEU A 125 15.55 -20.32 19.63
N ILE A 126 15.43 -19.52 20.69
CA ILE A 126 16.43 -19.52 21.80
C ILE A 126 16.47 -20.88 22.51
N LEU A 127 15.37 -21.62 22.46
CA LEU A 127 15.24 -22.95 23.07
C LEU A 127 15.67 -24.10 22.13
N GLU A 128 15.89 -23.80 20.85
CA GLU A 128 16.30 -24.79 19.86
C GLU A 128 17.83 -24.93 19.81
N GLU A 129 18.36 -26.19 19.67
CA GLU A 129 19.78 -26.42 19.50
C GLU A 129 20.35 -25.68 18.30
N GLY A 130 21.51 -25.03 18.49
CA GLY A 130 22.21 -24.28 17.44
C GLY A 130 21.83 -22.80 17.35
N TYR A 131 20.85 -22.33 18.11
CA TYR A 131 20.51 -20.90 18.21
C TYR A 131 20.98 -20.33 19.55
N LYS A 132 21.28 -19.03 19.53
CA LYS A 132 21.66 -18.26 20.70
C LYS A 132 20.93 -16.93 20.71
N GLU A 133 20.52 -16.49 21.90
CA GLU A 133 20.06 -15.11 22.06
C GLU A 133 21.26 -14.16 21.82
N GLU A 134 21.22 -13.44 20.70
CA GLU A 134 22.27 -12.46 20.37
C GLU A 134 21.94 -11.07 20.86
N VAL A 135 20.67 -10.81 21.19
CA VAL A 135 20.19 -9.53 21.69
C VAL A 135 19.54 -9.73 23.06
N PRO A 136 20.27 -9.45 24.16
CA PRO A 136 19.73 -9.57 25.51
C PRO A 136 18.49 -8.70 25.69
N SER A 137 17.49 -9.22 26.40
CA SER A 137 16.23 -8.53 26.60
C SER A 137 16.40 -7.18 27.28
N GLU A 138 17.38 -7.04 28.17
CA GLU A 138 17.66 -5.77 28.88
C GLU A 138 18.16 -4.69 27.92
N GLU A 139 19.03 -5.05 26.97
CA GLU A 139 19.50 -4.12 25.93
C GLU A 139 18.36 -3.64 25.04
N ALA A 140 17.46 -4.56 24.66
CA ALA A 140 16.27 -4.19 23.89
C ALA A 140 15.32 -3.28 24.66
N LYS A 141 15.15 -3.51 25.98
CA LYS A 141 14.39 -2.63 26.86
C LYS A 141 14.99 -1.23 26.95
N GLU A 142 16.31 -1.13 27.06
CA GLU A 142 17.00 0.17 27.07
C GLU A 142 16.82 0.91 25.75
N TYR A 143 16.93 0.22 24.64
CA TYR A 143 16.67 0.79 23.32
C TYR A 143 15.20 1.26 23.20
N ALA A 144 14.24 0.44 23.65
CA ALA A 144 12.84 0.80 23.65
C ALA A 144 12.56 2.07 24.48
N LYS A 145 13.18 2.20 25.65
CA LYS A 145 13.11 3.41 26.49
C LYS A 145 13.66 4.63 25.75
N LYS A 146 14.81 4.49 25.07
CA LYS A 146 15.44 5.58 24.29
C LYS A 146 14.53 6.15 23.21
N ILE A 147 13.79 5.28 22.51
CA ILE A 147 12.88 5.69 21.42
C ILE A 147 11.41 5.83 21.89
N ASN A 148 11.15 5.78 23.19
CA ASN A 148 9.82 5.81 23.78
C ASN A 148 8.85 4.77 23.20
N ALA A 149 9.33 3.55 22.98
CA ALA A 149 8.56 2.43 22.43
C ALA A 149 8.00 1.51 23.52
N THR A 150 6.84 0.90 23.24
CA THR A 150 6.33 -0.25 24.00
C THR A 150 7.09 -1.49 23.55
N PHE A 151 7.74 -2.19 24.48
CA PHE A 151 8.55 -3.38 24.20
C PHE A 151 7.81 -4.67 24.50
N SER A 152 7.98 -5.67 23.63
CA SER A 152 7.53 -7.05 23.88
C SER A 152 8.47 -8.04 23.22
N LEU A 153 8.75 -9.15 23.91
CA LEU A 153 9.31 -10.36 23.33
C LEU A 153 8.16 -11.25 22.89
N ILE A 154 8.22 -11.77 21.68
CA ILE A 154 7.13 -12.53 21.06
C ILE A 154 7.66 -13.73 20.28
N SER A 155 6.80 -14.71 20.09
CA SER A 155 6.99 -15.78 19.09
C SER A 155 5.73 -15.90 18.25
N ALA A 156 5.81 -15.49 17.01
CA ALA A 156 4.71 -15.69 16.06
C ALA A 156 4.42 -17.18 15.80
N LYS A 157 5.39 -18.06 16.08
CA LYS A 157 5.25 -19.52 15.97
C LYS A 157 4.40 -20.08 17.11
N GLU A 158 4.65 -19.67 18.35
CA GLU A 158 4.08 -20.32 19.52
C GLU A 158 2.75 -19.71 19.99
N SER A 159 2.67 -18.40 20.09
CA SER A 159 1.55 -17.75 20.78
C SER A 159 1.10 -16.44 20.13
N ALA A 160 -0.21 -16.22 20.12
CA ALA A 160 -0.79 -14.93 19.76
C ALA A 160 -0.88 -13.95 20.93
N ASN A 161 -0.77 -14.43 22.18
CA ASN A 161 -1.10 -13.65 23.38
C ASN A 161 -0.22 -12.41 23.51
N GLU A 162 1.10 -12.54 23.43
CA GLU A 162 2.05 -11.44 23.56
C GLU A 162 1.89 -10.44 22.40
N ILE A 163 1.55 -10.95 21.22
CA ILE A 163 1.28 -10.13 20.03
C ILE A 163 0.00 -9.32 20.25
N ILE A 164 -1.07 -9.95 20.72
CA ILE A 164 -2.36 -9.28 21.02
C ILE A 164 -2.13 -8.19 22.07
N GLN A 165 -1.43 -8.51 23.16
CA GLN A 165 -1.13 -7.56 24.23
C GLN A 165 -0.32 -6.35 23.71
N LEU A 166 0.68 -6.59 22.87
CA LEU A 166 1.47 -5.51 22.27
C LEU A 166 0.59 -4.56 21.44
N PHE A 167 -0.23 -5.11 20.53
CA PHE A 167 -1.11 -4.28 19.70
C PHE A 167 -2.16 -3.54 20.52
N GLU A 168 -2.77 -4.16 21.53
CA GLU A 168 -3.74 -3.53 22.41
C GLU A 168 -3.10 -2.39 23.21
N GLN A 169 -1.90 -2.58 23.75
CA GLN A 169 -1.16 -1.52 24.45
C GLN A 169 -0.84 -0.34 23.53
N LEU A 170 -0.38 -0.61 22.30
CA LEU A 170 -0.04 0.43 21.33
C LEU A 170 -1.28 1.22 20.90
N VAL A 171 -2.39 0.53 20.62
CA VAL A 171 -3.66 1.19 20.26
C VAL A 171 -4.21 1.99 21.46
N THR A 172 -4.08 1.46 22.67
CA THR A 172 -4.48 2.17 23.89
C THR A 172 -3.68 3.46 24.07
N ARG A 173 -2.34 3.39 23.94
CA ARG A 173 -1.47 4.57 24.02
C ARG A 173 -1.83 5.62 22.97
N TYR A 174 -2.17 5.19 21.74
CA TYR A 174 -2.59 6.11 20.70
C TYR A 174 -3.93 6.79 21.03
N ILE A 175 -4.94 6.02 21.47
CA ILE A 175 -6.26 6.55 21.84
C ILE A 175 -6.18 7.53 23.02
N GLU A 176 -5.24 7.33 23.95
CA GLU A 176 -5.01 8.19 25.10
C GLU A 176 -4.15 9.42 24.78
N SER A 177 -3.44 9.41 23.66
CA SER A 177 -2.60 10.53 23.25
C SER A 177 -3.41 11.75 22.85
N ASP A 178 -2.80 12.92 22.97
CA ASP A 178 -3.41 14.18 22.53
C ASP A 178 -3.62 14.20 21.01
N TYR A 179 -2.79 13.49 20.24
CA TYR A 179 -2.93 13.34 18.79
C TYR A 179 -4.29 12.76 18.37
N PHE A 180 -4.76 11.74 19.09
CA PHE A 180 -6.08 11.15 18.83
C PHE A 180 -7.22 12.09 19.23
N LYS A 181 -7.05 12.83 20.31
CA LYS A 181 -8.04 13.83 20.75
C LYS A 181 -8.17 14.97 19.72
N ASP A 182 -7.06 15.45 19.20
CA ASP A 182 -7.03 16.49 18.16
C ASP A 182 -7.67 16.01 16.87
N GLU A 183 -7.44 14.75 16.49
CA GLU A 183 -8.06 14.14 15.32
C GLU A 183 -9.58 13.97 15.49
N LEU A 184 -10.05 13.58 16.68
CA LEU A 184 -11.47 13.53 17.00
C LEU A 184 -12.10 14.91 17.02
N ASN A 185 -11.46 15.90 17.64
CA ASN A 185 -11.96 17.27 17.73
C ASN A 185 -12.02 17.94 16.35
N SER A 186 -11.08 17.65 15.47
CA SER A 186 -11.13 18.12 14.09
C SER A 186 -12.29 17.49 13.31
N ASN A 187 -12.65 16.25 13.60
CA ASN A 187 -13.79 15.56 13.00
C ASN A 187 -15.14 16.03 13.57
N ILE A 188 -15.22 16.33 14.89
CA ILE A 188 -16.46 16.81 15.56
C ILE A 188 -16.79 18.26 15.17
N LYS A 189 -15.79 19.12 14.95
CA LYS A 189 -16.02 20.48 14.45
C LYS A 189 -16.63 20.53 13.05
N LEU A 190 -16.56 19.41 12.31
CA LEU A 190 -17.14 19.27 10.97
C LEU A 190 -18.63 18.90 10.99
N ASP A 191 -19.14 18.27 12.07
CA ASP A 191 -20.54 17.81 12.13
C ASP A 191 -21.51 18.84 12.75
N ASN A 192 -21.00 19.84 13.50
CA ASN A 192 -21.85 20.81 14.23
C ASN A 192 -22.26 22.05 13.42
N ASN A 193 -21.92 22.14 12.13
CA ASN A 193 -22.27 23.29 11.28
C ASN A 193 -23.48 23.08 10.35
N ASN A 194 -24.32 22.08 10.60
CA ASN A 194 -25.56 21.86 9.84
C ASN A 194 -26.80 22.30 10.61
N GLY A 195 -26.88 23.55 11.00
CA GLY A 195 -28.12 24.06 11.60
C GLY A 195 -28.09 25.56 11.87
N SER A 196 -28.63 26.29 10.95
CA SER A 196 -29.30 27.62 11.00
C SER A 196 -28.65 28.74 10.17
N ASN A 197 -29.46 29.25 9.25
CA ASN A 197 -29.24 30.46 8.49
C ASN A 197 -29.00 31.68 9.37
N THR A 198 -27.94 32.43 9.10
CA THR A 198 -28.04 33.92 8.97
C THR A 198 -26.73 34.48 8.37
N ASN A 199 -26.91 35.47 7.52
CA ASN A 199 -25.86 36.25 6.85
C ASN A 199 -24.77 36.79 7.76
N LYS A 200 -23.49 36.66 7.38
CA LYS A 200 -22.55 37.78 7.21
C LYS A 200 -21.13 37.26 6.85
N ASN A 201 -20.51 38.03 5.95
CA ASN A 201 -19.15 37.88 5.44
C ASN A 201 -18.12 37.65 6.53
N GLU A 202 -17.45 36.48 6.50
CA GLU A 202 -16.10 36.29 7.03
C GLU A 202 -15.52 35.02 6.39
N CYS A 203 -14.28 35.15 5.89
CA CYS A 203 -13.48 34.04 5.30
C CYS A 203 -13.30 32.92 6.32
N CYS A 204 -14.14 31.89 6.27
CA CYS A 204 -13.94 30.64 6.96
C CYS A 204 -13.64 29.57 5.92
N LEU A 205 -12.45 29.01 5.96
CA LEU A 205 -12.04 27.79 5.27
C LEU A 205 -12.96 26.63 5.71
N GLY A 206 -14.09 26.53 5.04
CA GLY A 206 -15.02 25.41 5.23
C GLY A 206 -14.41 24.15 4.61
N ASN A 207 -14.03 23.18 5.44
CA ASN A 207 -13.65 21.84 5.00
C ASN A 207 -14.89 21.09 4.48
N ASN A 208 -15.36 21.44 3.29
CA ASN A 208 -16.35 20.65 2.56
C ASN A 208 -15.67 19.36 2.08
N LYS A 209 -15.97 18.22 2.74
CA LYS A 209 -15.59 16.90 2.24
C LYS A 209 -16.13 16.73 0.83
N LYS A 210 -15.25 16.75 -0.16
CA LYS A 210 -15.64 16.56 -1.57
C LYS A 210 -15.37 15.13 -2.00
N ASN A 211 -16.22 14.63 -2.88
CA ASN A 211 -16.05 13.34 -3.53
C ASN A 211 -15.44 13.59 -4.91
N PHE A 212 -14.27 13.04 -5.14
CA PHE A 212 -13.57 13.11 -6.42
C PHE A 212 -13.64 11.77 -7.14
N LYS A 213 -13.65 11.79 -8.46
CA LYS A 213 -13.62 10.57 -9.27
C LYS A 213 -12.51 10.68 -10.31
N LEU A 214 -11.50 9.82 -10.17
CA LEU A 214 -10.41 9.68 -11.12
C LEU A 214 -10.60 8.41 -11.94
N LYS A 215 -10.58 8.54 -13.26
CA LYS A 215 -10.74 7.41 -14.17
C LYS A 215 -9.40 7.04 -14.79
N MET A 216 -9.05 5.77 -14.69
CA MET A 216 -7.86 5.17 -15.27
C MET A 216 -8.28 3.97 -16.12
N ILE A 217 -7.53 3.68 -17.18
CA ILE A 217 -7.86 2.61 -18.11
C ILE A 217 -6.62 1.78 -18.44
N PHE A 218 -6.80 0.46 -18.51
CA PHE A 218 -5.78 -0.50 -18.92
C PHE A 218 -6.06 -0.93 -20.35
N LEU A 219 -5.08 -0.71 -21.23
CA LEU A 219 -5.14 -0.98 -22.66
C LEU A 219 -4.02 -1.93 -23.06
N GLY A 220 -4.18 -2.63 -24.17
CA GLY A 220 -3.19 -3.59 -24.69
C GLY A 220 -3.88 -4.81 -25.25
N CYS A 221 -3.14 -5.67 -25.92
CA CYS A 221 -3.66 -6.87 -26.57
C CYS A 221 -4.39 -7.82 -25.63
N ASN A 222 -5.11 -8.77 -26.18
CA ASN A 222 -5.71 -9.83 -25.40
C ASN A 222 -4.61 -10.73 -24.79
N GLY A 223 -4.80 -11.15 -23.53
CA GLY A 223 -3.88 -12.05 -22.84
C GLY A 223 -2.61 -11.43 -22.26
N VAL A 224 -2.37 -10.11 -22.39
CA VAL A 224 -1.16 -9.44 -21.84
C VAL A 224 -1.20 -9.17 -20.33
N GLY A 225 -2.20 -9.66 -19.60
CA GLY A 225 -2.24 -9.57 -18.14
C GLY A 225 -3.03 -8.40 -17.54
N LYS A 226 -3.76 -7.57 -18.33
CA LYS A 226 -4.53 -6.42 -17.81
C LYS A 226 -5.44 -6.77 -16.65
N THR A 227 -6.29 -7.79 -16.83
CA THR A 227 -7.23 -8.28 -15.82
C THR A 227 -6.52 -8.81 -14.58
N SER A 228 -5.39 -9.49 -14.76
CA SER A 228 -4.56 -10.00 -13.65
C SER A 228 -4.04 -8.83 -12.80
N ILE A 229 -3.49 -7.80 -13.44
CA ILE A 229 -3.00 -6.59 -12.78
C ILE A 229 -4.12 -5.95 -11.96
N ILE A 230 -5.30 -5.71 -12.54
CA ILE A 230 -6.42 -5.05 -11.87
C ILE A 230 -6.94 -5.87 -10.68
N LYS A 231 -7.07 -7.18 -10.83
CA LYS A 231 -7.52 -8.06 -9.74
C LYS A 231 -6.52 -8.08 -8.59
N THR A 232 -5.23 -8.14 -8.88
CA THR A 232 -4.18 -8.11 -7.87
C THR A 232 -4.12 -6.75 -7.15
N ILE A 233 -4.32 -5.65 -7.86
CA ILE A 233 -4.44 -4.31 -7.25
C ILE A 233 -5.57 -4.28 -6.20
N LYS A 234 -6.69 -4.96 -6.46
CA LYS A 234 -7.83 -5.06 -5.53
C LYS A 234 -7.62 -6.05 -4.39
N GLY A 235 -6.55 -6.83 -4.39
CA GLY A 235 -6.30 -7.85 -3.38
C GLY A 235 -6.97 -9.20 -3.65
N ASN A 236 -7.54 -9.43 -4.83
CA ASN A 236 -8.14 -10.69 -5.25
C ASN A 236 -7.08 -11.60 -5.89
N LEU A 237 -6.47 -12.48 -5.11
CA LEU A 237 -5.36 -13.36 -5.54
C LEU A 237 -5.78 -14.62 -6.32
N ASN A 238 -7.07 -14.91 -6.48
CA ASN A 238 -7.52 -16.08 -7.25
C ASN A 238 -7.39 -15.85 -8.76
N ILE A 239 -6.22 -16.18 -9.30
CA ILE A 239 -5.83 -15.99 -10.71
C ILE A 239 -6.23 -17.20 -11.57
N ASN A 240 -6.55 -18.35 -10.95
CA ASN A 240 -6.67 -19.65 -11.63
C ASN A 240 -7.87 -19.80 -12.60
N ASN A 241 -8.77 -18.81 -12.71
CA ASN A 241 -9.91 -18.85 -13.63
C ASN A 241 -10.15 -17.48 -14.28
N LEU A 242 -9.19 -16.98 -15.05
CA LEU A 242 -9.35 -15.76 -15.84
C LEU A 242 -10.04 -16.10 -17.17
N ALA A 243 -11.36 -15.97 -17.21
CA ALA A 243 -12.07 -15.92 -18.49
C ALA A 243 -11.69 -14.63 -19.24
N HIS A 244 -11.54 -14.73 -20.57
CA HIS A 244 -11.30 -13.57 -21.40
C HIS A 244 -12.39 -12.50 -21.18
N THR A 245 -11.97 -11.26 -20.95
CA THR A 245 -12.87 -10.14 -20.73
C THR A 245 -13.59 -9.80 -22.04
N LYS A 246 -14.87 -10.14 -22.15
CA LYS A 246 -15.68 -9.88 -23.34
C LYS A 246 -16.29 -8.47 -23.41
N LYS A 247 -16.25 -7.73 -22.32
CA LYS A 247 -16.80 -6.36 -22.20
C LYS A 247 -15.89 -5.52 -21.29
N ILE A 248 -15.97 -4.19 -21.41
CA ILE A 248 -15.26 -3.29 -20.49
C ILE A 248 -15.81 -3.46 -19.09
N ILE A 249 -14.96 -3.94 -18.17
CA ILE A 249 -15.29 -4.08 -16.75
C ILE A 249 -14.81 -2.82 -16.03
N LYS A 250 -15.61 -2.30 -15.11
CA LYS A 250 -15.27 -1.17 -14.27
C LYS A 250 -15.10 -1.66 -12.84
N GLU A 251 -13.91 -1.42 -12.30
CA GLU A 251 -13.57 -1.73 -10.93
C GLU A 251 -13.31 -0.44 -10.17
N GLU A 252 -13.82 -0.31 -8.95
CA GLU A 252 -13.65 0.91 -8.16
C GLU A 252 -12.84 0.63 -6.90
N ILE A 253 -11.89 1.53 -6.62
CA ILE A 253 -11.10 1.55 -5.41
C ILE A 253 -11.31 2.91 -4.76
N ILE A 254 -11.52 2.92 -3.45
CA ILE A 254 -11.76 4.14 -2.70
C ILE A 254 -10.50 4.48 -1.90
N TYR A 255 -10.02 5.70 -2.11
CA TYR A 255 -8.95 6.29 -1.33
C TYR A 255 -9.47 7.49 -0.56
N THR A 256 -8.88 7.74 0.61
CA THR A 256 -9.17 8.96 1.38
C THR A 256 -7.87 9.75 1.52
N LYS A 257 -7.89 11.02 1.14
CA LYS A 257 -6.74 11.93 1.27
C LYS A 257 -7.21 13.29 1.75
N ASN A 258 -6.59 13.81 2.80
CA ASN A 258 -6.93 15.11 3.41
C ASN A 258 -8.45 15.25 3.74
N GLY A 259 -9.07 14.15 4.19
CA GLY A 259 -10.52 14.12 4.47
C GLY A 259 -11.42 14.03 3.25
N HIS A 260 -10.87 14.08 2.03
CA HIS A 260 -11.63 13.94 0.77
C HIS A 260 -11.67 12.49 0.31
N LYS A 261 -12.83 12.05 -0.18
CA LYS A 261 -13.01 10.72 -0.77
C LYS A 261 -12.67 10.75 -2.25
N ILE A 262 -11.75 9.90 -2.68
CA ILE A 262 -11.34 9.76 -4.07
C ILE A 262 -11.72 8.36 -4.55
N THR A 263 -12.68 8.29 -5.47
CA THR A 263 -13.04 7.04 -6.13
C THR A 263 -12.17 6.88 -7.39
N VAL A 264 -11.26 5.94 -7.39
CA VAL A 264 -10.48 5.56 -8.57
C VAL A 264 -11.24 4.47 -9.31
N GLN A 265 -11.68 4.78 -10.52
CA GLN A 265 -12.34 3.82 -11.40
C GLN A 265 -11.32 3.25 -12.38
N LEU A 266 -10.95 1.99 -12.18
CA LEU A 266 -10.12 1.23 -13.10
C LEU A 266 -11.00 0.59 -14.17
N LYS A 267 -10.66 0.77 -15.45
CA LYS A 267 -11.36 0.16 -16.57
C LYS A 267 -10.49 -0.93 -17.17
N ASP A 268 -10.98 -2.16 -17.14
CA ASP A 268 -10.40 -3.31 -17.81
C ASP A 268 -11.00 -3.45 -19.21
N THR A 269 -10.17 -3.60 -20.21
CA THR A 269 -10.61 -3.72 -21.61
C THR A 269 -10.30 -5.09 -22.19
N ASN A 270 -11.07 -5.48 -23.18
CA ASN A 270 -10.86 -6.70 -23.91
C ASN A 270 -9.75 -6.51 -24.91
N GLY A 271 -8.79 -6.56 -25.17
CA GLY A 271 -7.61 -6.32 -26.05
C GLY A 271 -7.84 -6.19 -27.57
N ASP A 272 -9.04 -6.46 -28.06
CA ASP A 272 -9.23 -6.62 -29.52
C ASP A 272 -9.94 -5.42 -30.18
N ASP A 273 -10.60 -4.55 -29.40
CA ASP A 273 -11.53 -3.55 -29.95
C ASP A 273 -11.03 -2.12 -29.82
N CYS A 274 -10.02 -1.72 -30.61
CA CYS A 274 -9.58 -0.33 -30.73
C CYS A 274 -10.56 0.55 -31.55
N LYS A 275 -11.61 -0.02 -32.15
CA LYS A 275 -12.42 0.68 -33.17
C LYS A 275 -13.89 0.89 -32.80
N ASP A 276 -14.34 0.38 -31.64
CA ASP A 276 -15.73 0.47 -31.25
C ASP A 276 -16.08 1.82 -30.61
N GLU A 277 -17.30 2.33 -30.91
CA GLU A 277 -17.88 3.50 -30.24
C GLU A 277 -17.91 3.38 -28.71
N ILE A 278 -18.06 2.16 -28.20
CA ILE A 278 -18.05 1.84 -26.77
C ILE A 278 -16.65 2.11 -26.20
N PHE A 279 -15.60 1.80 -26.96
CA PHE A 279 -14.22 2.06 -26.58
C PHE A 279 -13.94 3.57 -26.52
N ASN A 280 -14.33 4.33 -27.54
CA ASN A 280 -14.17 5.78 -27.57
C ASN A 280 -14.84 6.46 -26.36
N LYS A 281 -16.06 6.03 -25.99
CA LYS A 281 -16.73 6.45 -24.77
C LYS A 281 -16.02 6.01 -23.48
N ALA A 282 -15.29 4.91 -23.51
CA ALA A 282 -14.54 4.45 -22.36
C ALA A 282 -13.26 5.26 -22.13
N ILE A 283 -12.59 5.69 -23.19
CA ILE A 283 -11.39 6.57 -23.13
C ILE A 283 -11.79 7.97 -22.66
N GLU A 284 -12.97 8.45 -23.10
CA GLU A 284 -13.46 9.75 -22.69
C GLU A 284 -13.42 9.92 -21.17
N LYS A 285 -12.89 11.04 -20.71
CA LYS A 285 -12.77 11.39 -19.29
C LYS A 285 -11.77 10.52 -18.49
N CYS A 286 -10.97 9.64 -19.13
CA CYS A 286 -9.81 9.06 -18.49
C CYS A 286 -8.65 10.07 -18.51
N LYS A 287 -7.88 10.11 -17.40
CA LYS A 287 -6.72 11.00 -17.25
C LYS A 287 -5.41 10.23 -17.16
N VAL A 288 -5.50 8.92 -16.90
CA VAL A 288 -4.34 8.04 -16.76
C VAL A 288 -4.58 6.78 -17.58
N PHE A 289 -3.59 6.44 -18.38
CA PHE A 289 -3.62 5.32 -19.32
C PHE A 289 -2.47 4.38 -19.01
N PHE A 290 -2.78 3.11 -18.77
CA PHE A 290 -1.82 2.04 -18.63
C PHE A 290 -1.84 1.19 -19.89
N LEU A 291 -0.78 1.25 -20.67
CA LEU A 291 -0.58 0.45 -21.87
C LEU A 291 0.23 -0.79 -21.51
N VAL A 292 -0.40 -1.95 -21.55
CA VAL A 292 0.17 -3.21 -21.08
C VAL A 292 0.59 -4.08 -22.26
N PHE A 293 1.82 -4.58 -22.23
CA PHE A 293 2.33 -5.55 -23.18
C PHE A 293 3.00 -6.74 -22.46
N ASP A 294 3.10 -7.86 -23.14
CA ASP A 294 3.79 -9.07 -22.65
C ASP A 294 5.27 -8.97 -23.00
N ILE A 295 6.14 -8.92 -22.01
CA ILE A 295 7.60 -8.79 -22.18
C ILE A 295 8.16 -9.92 -23.06
N ASN A 296 7.57 -11.11 -23.00
CA ASN A 296 7.99 -12.26 -23.76
C ASN A 296 7.49 -12.24 -25.23
N LYS A 297 6.61 -11.27 -25.60
CA LYS A 297 6.00 -11.16 -26.92
C LYS A 297 6.15 -9.74 -27.47
N LYS A 298 7.28 -9.46 -28.11
CA LYS A 298 7.62 -8.12 -28.69
C LYS A 298 6.51 -7.53 -29.58
N GLU A 299 5.77 -8.37 -30.28
CA GLU A 299 4.66 -7.97 -31.13
C GLU A 299 3.58 -7.19 -30.38
N THR A 300 3.41 -7.52 -29.09
CA THR A 300 2.42 -6.85 -28.23
C THR A 300 2.85 -5.42 -27.87
N LEU A 301 4.15 -5.12 -27.84
CA LEU A 301 4.68 -3.77 -27.67
C LEU A 301 4.36 -2.89 -28.89
N TYR A 302 4.63 -3.40 -30.10
CA TYR A 302 4.38 -2.62 -31.32
C TYR A 302 2.90 -2.32 -31.54
N LYS A 303 2.01 -3.22 -31.14
CA LYS A 303 0.57 -2.99 -31.21
C LYS A 303 0.10 -1.85 -30.29
N LEU A 304 0.88 -1.43 -29.28
CA LEU A 304 0.56 -0.29 -28.44
C LEU A 304 0.53 1.04 -29.21
N GLU A 305 1.19 1.11 -30.38
CA GLU A 305 1.14 2.30 -31.24
C GLU A 305 -0.29 2.65 -31.68
N ASP A 306 -1.13 1.65 -31.90
CA ASP A 306 -2.52 1.90 -32.34
C ASP A 306 -3.35 2.53 -31.22
N TRP A 307 -3.05 2.17 -29.96
CA TRP A 307 -3.66 2.78 -28.80
C TRP A 307 -3.14 4.21 -28.57
N LEU A 308 -1.84 4.44 -28.74
CA LEU A 308 -1.20 5.74 -28.56
C LEU A 308 -1.72 6.78 -29.55
N LYS A 309 -2.10 6.38 -30.78
CA LYS A 309 -2.72 7.28 -31.77
C LYS A 309 -4.06 7.83 -31.34
N LEU A 310 -4.76 7.16 -30.40
CA LEU A 310 -6.08 7.53 -29.89
C LEU A 310 -6.01 8.38 -28.62
N ILE A 311 -4.82 8.50 -28.00
CA ILE A 311 -4.65 9.18 -26.72
C ILE A 311 -3.91 10.50 -26.94
N ASP A 312 -4.47 11.59 -26.44
CA ASP A 312 -3.72 12.85 -26.36
C ASP A 312 -2.70 12.77 -25.21
N THR A 313 -1.45 12.48 -25.55
CA THR A 313 -0.35 12.34 -24.59
C THR A 313 0.10 13.68 -23.99
N LYS A 314 -0.36 14.83 -24.50
CA LYS A 314 -0.07 16.16 -23.93
C LYS A 314 -0.95 16.47 -22.74
N GLU A 315 -2.20 16.01 -22.77
CA GLU A 315 -3.18 16.29 -21.70
C GLU A 315 -3.34 15.13 -20.72
N ASN A 316 -2.88 13.94 -21.08
CA ASN A 316 -3.09 12.73 -20.31
C ASN A 316 -1.78 12.03 -19.97
N LYS A 317 -1.72 11.41 -18.81
CA LYS A 317 -0.57 10.61 -18.39
C LYS A 317 -0.65 9.19 -18.97
N VAL A 318 0.44 8.75 -19.59
CA VAL A 318 0.54 7.44 -20.22
C VAL A 318 1.72 6.68 -19.64
N TYR A 319 1.44 5.49 -19.11
CA TYR A 319 2.42 4.55 -18.58
C TYR A 319 2.45 3.30 -19.45
N ILE A 320 3.63 2.85 -19.82
CA ILE A 320 3.84 1.58 -20.51
C ILE A 320 4.26 0.55 -19.48
N LEU A 321 3.48 -0.52 -19.35
CA LEU A 321 3.71 -1.60 -18.42
C LEU A 321 4.12 -2.86 -19.17
N GLY A 322 5.37 -3.28 -19.01
CA GLY A 322 5.83 -4.59 -19.48
C GLY A 322 5.48 -5.64 -18.43
N TYR A 323 4.52 -6.52 -18.74
CA TYR A 323 4.07 -7.55 -17.82
C TYR A 323 4.70 -8.90 -18.13
N ASN A 324 5.21 -9.58 -17.08
CA ASN A 324 5.66 -10.96 -17.14
C ASN A 324 4.83 -11.81 -16.18
N SER A 325 4.24 -12.91 -16.67
CA SER A 325 3.52 -13.87 -15.84
C SER A 325 4.45 -14.77 -15.03
N ASP A 326 5.69 -14.95 -15.49
CA ASP A 326 6.68 -15.81 -14.90
C ASP A 326 7.70 -15.00 -14.09
N SER A 327 8.37 -15.60 -13.14
CA SER A 327 9.36 -14.93 -12.30
C SER A 327 10.52 -14.35 -13.10
N PHE A 328 11.10 -13.27 -12.62
CA PHE A 328 12.05 -12.32 -13.23
C PHE A 328 13.37 -12.89 -13.79
N GLU A 329 13.60 -14.20 -13.85
CA GLU A 329 14.91 -14.78 -14.17
C GLU A 329 15.37 -14.68 -15.63
N SER A 330 14.57 -14.12 -16.54
CA SER A 330 14.96 -13.99 -17.94
C SER A 330 14.37 -12.79 -18.69
N ILE A 331 14.68 -11.56 -18.25
CA ILE A 331 14.50 -10.41 -19.17
C ILE A 331 15.68 -10.44 -20.16
N GLY A 332 15.44 -10.95 -21.35
CA GLY A 332 16.42 -10.90 -22.43
C GLY A 332 16.79 -9.44 -22.73
N THR A 333 18.08 -9.14 -22.81
CA THR A 333 18.67 -7.83 -23.12
C THR A 333 18.11 -7.19 -24.40
N ASP A 334 17.54 -7.97 -25.31
CA ASP A 334 16.95 -7.53 -26.56
C ASP A 334 15.67 -6.69 -26.42
N CYS A 335 14.85 -6.94 -25.40
CA CYS A 335 13.60 -6.19 -25.22
C CYS A 335 13.85 -4.79 -24.65
N SER A 336 14.90 -4.61 -23.84
CA SER A 336 15.22 -3.34 -23.19
C SER A 336 15.48 -2.22 -24.18
N ASN A 337 16.28 -2.46 -25.21
CA ASN A 337 16.62 -1.47 -26.23
C ASN A 337 15.42 -1.04 -27.08
N GLU A 338 14.49 -1.96 -27.34
CA GLU A 338 13.27 -1.65 -28.10
C GLU A 338 12.26 -0.86 -27.29
N VAL A 339 12.10 -1.21 -26.03
CA VAL A 339 11.25 -0.46 -25.09
C VAL A 339 11.78 0.96 -24.90
N GLU A 340 13.09 1.12 -24.75
CA GLU A 340 13.72 2.43 -24.58
C GLU A 340 13.53 3.33 -25.83
N LYS A 341 13.66 2.78 -27.03
CA LYS A 341 13.35 3.48 -28.28
C LYS A 341 11.88 3.85 -28.37
N PHE A 342 10.99 2.94 -27.96
CA PHE A 342 9.55 3.14 -28.00
C PHE A 342 9.13 4.23 -27.02
N THR A 343 9.58 4.18 -25.77
CA THR A 343 9.25 5.16 -24.73
C THR A 343 9.80 6.55 -25.03
N SER A 344 11.02 6.62 -25.57
CA SER A 344 11.64 7.87 -26.02
C SER A 344 10.86 8.52 -27.16
N LYS A 345 10.39 7.72 -28.14
CA LYS A 345 9.59 8.19 -29.28
C LYS A 345 8.26 8.81 -28.84
N TYR A 346 7.59 8.19 -27.88
CA TYR A 346 6.25 8.61 -27.42
C TYR A 346 6.28 9.43 -26.13
N LYS A 347 7.45 9.65 -25.51
CA LYS A 347 7.64 10.38 -24.24
C LYS A 347 6.77 9.81 -23.11
N CYS A 348 6.71 8.48 -23.01
CA CYS A 348 5.93 7.77 -21.99
C CYS A 348 6.85 7.19 -20.91
N GLU A 349 6.34 7.09 -19.71
CA GLU A 349 7.02 6.40 -18.62
C GLU A 349 6.88 4.87 -18.78
N TYR A 350 7.94 4.12 -18.47
CA TYR A 350 7.96 2.66 -18.55
C TYR A 350 8.23 2.03 -17.21
N GLU A 351 7.51 0.95 -16.93
CA GLU A 351 7.74 0.10 -15.77
C GLU A 351 7.61 -1.38 -16.17
N ALA A 352 8.63 -2.17 -15.84
CA ALA A 352 8.54 -3.63 -15.93
C ALA A 352 7.89 -4.15 -14.64
N ILE A 353 6.88 -4.99 -14.80
CA ILE A 353 6.11 -5.53 -13.68
C ILE A 353 5.90 -7.04 -13.82
N SER A 354 6.03 -7.74 -12.71
CA SER A 354 5.53 -9.10 -12.52
C SER A 354 4.26 -9.06 -11.65
N ILE A 355 3.66 -10.22 -11.41
CA ILE A 355 2.55 -10.32 -10.48
C ILE A 355 2.97 -9.93 -9.05
N GLU A 356 4.23 -10.14 -8.72
CA GLU A 356 4.84 -9.81 -7.43
C GLU A 356 5.10 -8.31 -7.30
N ASP A 357 5.36 -7.62 -8.42
CA ASP A 357 5.66 -6.18 -8.50
C ASP A 357 4.44 -5.28 -8.66
N ILE A 358 3.24 -5.81 -8.45
CA ILE A 358 2.00 -5.03 -8.65
C ILE A 358 1.93 -3.77 -7.76
N TYR A 359 2.72 -3.72 -6.69
CA TYR A 359 2.87 -2.54 -5.85
C TYR A 359 3.40 -1.32 -6.62
N LYS A 360 4.22 -1.51 -7.66
CA LYS A 360 4.70 -0.44 -8.54
C LYS A 360 3.52 0.24 -9.21
N VAL A 361 2.56 -0.52 -9.73
CA VAL A 361 1.33 0.03 -10.32
C VAL A 361 0.47 0.73 -9.27
N LYS A 362 0.36 0.16 -8.05
CA LYS A 362 -0.33 0.83 -6.94
C LYS A 362 0.32 2.18 -6.59
N SER A 363 1.66 2.24 -6.58
CA SER A 363 2.40 3.49 -6.36
C SER A 363 2.08 4.53 -7.44
N ILE A 364 2.14 4.14 -8.71
CA ILE A 364 1.80 5.02 -9.83
C ILE A 364 0.36 5.55 -9.68
N ILE A 365 -0.59 4.72 -9.27
CA ILE A 365 -1.98 5.14 -9.02
C ILE A 365 -2.03 6.18 -7.90
N LEU A 366 -1.32 5.98 -6.78
CA LEU A 366 -1.29 6.90 -5.65
C LEU A 366 -0.64 8.25 -6.00
N ASP A 367 0.42 8.23 -6.80
CA ASP A 367 1.09 9.45 -7.28
C ASP A 367 0.18 10.25 -8.21
N ASN A 368 -0.56 9.57 -9.08
CA ASN A 368 -1.55 10.22 -9.93
C ASN A 368 -2.73 10.78 -9.14
N ILE A 369 -3.18 10.12 -8.08
CA ILE A 369 -4.17 10.68 -7.13
C ILE A 369 -3.62 11.95 -6.51
N SER A 370 -2.36 11.93 -6.06
CA SER A 370 -1.70 13.08 -5.43
C SER A 370 -1.59 14.26 -6.39
N THR A 371 -1.16 14.01 -7.62
CA THR A 371 -1.06 15.02 -8.68
C THR A 371 -2.44 15.58 -9.04
N TYR A 372 -3.44 14.72 -9.16
CA TYR A 372 -4.82 15.12 -9.48
C TYR A 372 -5.41 16.01 -8.38
N MET A 373 -5.22 15.64 -7.11
CA MET A 373 -5.67 16.47 -5.98
C MET A 373 -4.93 17.81 -5.94
N GLY A 374 -3.60 17.81 -6.16
CA GLY A 374 -2.81 19.05 -6.25
C GLY A 374 -3.29 19.98 -7.37
N SER A 375 -3.68 19.44 -8.55
CA SER A 375 -4.23 20.25 -9.66
C SER A 375 -5.59 20.88 -9.34
N LEU A 376 -6.29 20.35 -8.35
CA LEU A 376 -7.58 20.87 -7.87
C LEU A 376 -7.43 21.79 -6.64
N GLY A 377 -6.18 22.04 -6.18
CA GLY A 377 -5.89 22.89 -5.03
C GLY A 377 -6.09 22.22 -3.66
N TYR A 378 -5.96 20.87 -3.59
CA TYR A 378 -6.17 20.06 -2.37
C TYR A 378 -4.93 19.29 -1.94
#